data_c7d2483cd55050530c05dcb95a74126b
#
_entry.id   c7d2483cd55050530c05dcb95a74126b
#
_cell.length_a   1.000
_cell.length_b   1.000
_cell.length_c   1.000
_cell.angle_alpha   90.00
_cell.angle_beta   90.00
_cell.angle_gamma   90.00
#
_symmetry.space_group_name_H-M   'P 1'
#
loop_
_entity.id
_entity.type
_entity.pdbx_description
1 polymer ?
#
loop_
_entity_poly.entity_id
_entity_poly.type
_entity_poly.pdbx_seq_one_letter_code
_entity_poly.pdbx_strand_id
1 'polypeptide(L)' 'RNSALQGAFLIMAVRSLGFDCGAMSGFDPAKVNAEFFPDGRYKANFLLNIGVADPAGIYPRGPRLTFDEVVQII' A
#
# COMPACT_ATOMS: atom_id res chain seq x y z
N ARG A 1 2.55 -13.23 1.59
CA ARG A 1 2.76 -12.77 0.20
C ARG A 1 1.45 -12.45 -0.52
N ASN A 2 0.45 -13.31 -0.39
CA ASN A 2 -0.82 -13.16 -1.11
C ASN A 2 -1.52 -11.83 -0.82
N SER A 3 -1.52 -11.38 0.43
CA SER A 3 -2.18 -10.12 0.77
C SER A 3 -1.47 -8.92 0.13
N ALA A 4 -0.13 -8.93 0.05
CA ALA A 4 0.63 -7.89 -0.61
C ALA A 4 0.40 -7.88 -2.13
N LEU A 5 0.38 -9.06 -2.77
CA LEU A 5 0.07 -9.20 -4.19
C LEU A 5 -1.35 -8.74 -4.49
N GLN A 6 -2.33 -9.15 -3.69
CA GLN A 6 -3.71 -8.71 -3.81
C GLN A 6 -3.84 -7.19 -3.65
N GLY A 7 -3.12 -6.61 -2.69
CA GLY A 7 -3.09 -5.16 -2.50
C GLY A 7 -2.54 -4.41 -3.70
N ALA A 8 -1.49 -4.92 -4.34
CA ALA A 8 -0.94 -4.34 -5.57
C ALA A 8 -1.97 -4.35 -6.71
N PHE A 9 -2.68 -5.48 -6.90
CA PHE A 9 -3.76 -5.56 -7.89
C PHE A 9 -4.91 -4.60 -7.57
N LEU A 10 -5.27 -4.47 -6.30
CA LEU A 10 -6.29 -3.50 -5.88
C LEU A 10 -5.88 -2.07 -6.25
N ILE A 11 -4.64 -1.68 -5.98
CA ILE A 11 -4.12 -0.36 -6.36
C ILE A 11 -4.24 -0.14 -7.87
N MET A 12 -3.83 -1.11 -8.68
CA MET A 12 -3.93 -1.03 -10.14
C MET A 12 -5.38 -0.90 -10.60
N ALA A 13 -6.30 -1.68 -10.03
CA ALA A 13 -7.72 -1.62 -10.35
C ALA A 13 -8.32 -0.24 -10.01
N VAL A 14 -8.04 0.28 -8.82
CA VAL A 14 -8.52 1.59 -8.37
C VAL A 14 -7.99 2.70 -9.29
N ARG A 15 -6.71 2.64 -9.63
CA ARG A 15 -6.10 3.61 -10.55
C ARG A 15 -6.70 3.53 -11.96
N SER A 16 -7.06 2.34 -12.44
CA SER A 16 -7.71 2.16 -13.74
C SER A 16 -9.10 2.79 -13.81
N LEU A 17 -9.76 2.95 -12.66
CA LEU A 17 -11.06 3.62 -12.54
C LEU A 17 -10.93 5.16 -12.36
N GLY A 18 -9.71 5.70 -12.35
CA GLY A 18 -9.45 7.13 -12.22
C GLY A 18 -9.37 7.65 -10.79
N PHE A 19 -9.37 6.78 -9.79
CA PHE A 19 -9.18 7.16 -8.38
C PHE A 19 -7.70 7.11 -7.99
N ASP A 20 -7.38 7.74 -6.86
CA ASP A 20 -6.05 7.75 -6.29
C ASP A 20 -5.96 6.82 -5.08
N CYS A 21 -4.74 6.37 -4.77
CA CYS A 21 -4.46 5.48 -3.67
C CYS A 21 -3.31 5.99 -2.81
N GLY A 22 -3.39 5.76 -1.51
CA GLY A 22 -2.30 5.96 -0.58
C GLY A 22 -2.07 4.70 0.25
N ALA A 23 -1.01 3.94 -0.05
CA ALA A 23 -0.63 2.78 0.74
C ALA A 23 0.23 3.21 1.93
N MET A 24 -0.08 2.71 3.12
CA MET A 24 0.58 3.09 4.36
C MET A 24 0.90 1.85 5.20
N SER A 25 2.11 1.83 5.76
CA SER A 25 2.54 0.82 6.73
C SER A 25 3.01 1.41 8.06
N GLY A 26 3.10 2.74 8.16
CA GLY A 26 3.55 3.47 9.35
C GLY A 26 2.48 3.69 10.43
N PHE A 27 1.61 2.72 10.64
CA PHE A 27 0.59 2.74 11.69
C PHE A 27 0.95 1.78 12.83
N ASP A 28 0.18 1.82 13.93
CA ASP A 28 0.30 0.86 15.03
C ASP A 28 -0.54 -0.40 14.73
N PRO A 29 0.08 -1.53 14.34
CA PRO A 29 -0.67 -2.72 13.96
C PRO A 29 -1.48 -3.31 15.12
N ALA A 30 -0.98 -3.19 16.35
CA ALA A 30 -1.67 -3.72 17.53
C ALA A 30 -3.02 -3.01 17.76
N LYS A 31 -3.02 -1.69 17.61
CA LYS A 31 -4.25 -0.90 17.74
C LYS A 31 -5.25 -1.18 16.62
N VAL A 32 -4.78 -1.26 15.39
CA VAL A 32 -5.64 -1.60 14.24
C VAL A 32 -6.22 -3.00 14.39
N ASN A 33 -5.42 -3.97 14.77
CA ASN A 33 -5.89 -5.35 14.97
C ASN A 33 -6.90 -5.44 16.12
N ALA A 34 -6.68 -4.72 17.23
CA ALA A 34 -7.61 -4.71 18.35
C ALA A 34 -8.97 -4.11 17.96
N GLU A 35 -8.98 -3.09 17.13
CA GLU A 35 -10.22 -2.40 16.71
C GLU A 35 -10.98 -3.20 15.65
N PHE A 36 -10.31 -3.71 14.61
CA PHE A 36 -10.96 -4.31 13.44
C PHE A 36 -10.93 -5.84 13.45
N PHE A 37 -10.01 -6.46 14.15
CA PHE A 37 -9.83 -7.92 14.20
C PHE A 37 -9.63 -8.41 15.62
N PRO A 38 -10.58 -8.13 16.54
CA PRO A 38 -10.40 -8.42 17.97
C PRO A 38 -10.32 -9.93 18.28
N ASP A 39 -10.82 -10.78 17.40
CA ASP A 39 -10.73 -12.24 17.52
C ASP A 39 -9.33 -12.81 17.19
N GLY A 40 -8.42 -11.97 16.67
CA GLY A 40 -7.07 -12.35 16.33
C GLY A 40 -6.93 -13.23 15.07
N ARG A 41 -8.03 -13.49 14.36
CA ARG A 41 -8.04 -14.32 13.16
C ARG A 41 -7.30 -13.69 11.99
N TYR A 42 -7.43 -12.39 11.85
CA TYR A 42 -6.76 -11.61 10.82
C TYR A 42 -5.82 -10.59 11.43
N LYS A 43 -4.80 -10.22 10.69
CA LYS A 43 -3.84 -9.18 11.06
C LYS A 43 -3.70 -8.19 9.93
N ALA A 44 -3.67 -6.90 10.27
CA ALA A 44 -3.44 -5.84 9.31
C ALA A 44 -2.04 -5.98 8.71
N ASN A 45 -1.95 -5.92 7.38
CA ASN A 45 -0.69 -5.89 6.65
C ASN A 45 -0.30 -4.45 6.34
N PHE A 46 -1.18 -3.73 5.66
CA PHE A 46 -1.04 -2.30 5.37
C PHE A 46 -2.43 -1.66 5.23
N LEU A 47 -2.48 -0.35 5.30
CA LEU A 47 -3.68 0.43 5.06
C LEU A 47 -3.65 0.99 3.64
N LEU A 48 -4.81 1.12 3.02
CA LEU A 48 -4.93 1.70 1.70
C LEU A 48 -6.06 2.73 1.71
N ASN A 49 -5.71 4.00 1.52
CA ASN A 49 -6.68 5.04 1.25
C ASN A 49 -7.08 5.02 -0.23
N ILE A 50 -8.36 5.23 -0.50
CA ILE A 50 -8.88 5.33 -1.86
C ILE A 50 -9.70 6.62 -1.92
N GLY A 51 -9.47 7.44 -2.93
CA GLY A 51 -10.20 8.69 -3.11
C GLY A 51 -9.67 9.52 -4.25
N VAL A 52 -9.94 10.81 -4.19
CA VAL A 52 -9.39 11.80 -5.12
C VAL A 52 -8.35 12.62 -4.37
N ALA A 53 -7.10 12.58 -4.82
CA ALA A 53 -6.01 13.26 -4.15
C ALA A 53 -6.12 14.78 -4.30
N ASP A 54 -5.81 15.48 -3.20
CA ASP A 54 -5.54 16.91 -3.25
C ASP A 54 -4.11 17.13 -3.77
N PRO A 55 -3.93 17.82 -4.91
CA PRO A 55 -2.60 18.08 -5.47
C PRO A 55 -1.62 18.72 -4.48
N ALA A 56 -2.14 19.55 -3.56
CA ALA A 56 -1.32 20.21 -2.54
C ALA A 56 -0.76 19.22 -1.49
N GLY A 57 -1.38 18.06 -1.33
CA GLY A 57 -0.97 17.02 -0.39
C GLY A 57 -0.10 15.92 -0.99
N ILE A 58 0.22 15.99 -2.28
CA ILE A 58 1.02 14.99 -2.98
C ILE A 58 2.50 15.36 -2.91
N TYR A 59 3.33 14.40 -2.46
CA TYR A 59 4.78 14.54 -2.47
C TYR A 59 5.36 14.08 -3.81
N PRO A 60 6.51 14.63 -4.24
CA PRO A 60 7.22 14.12 -5.41
C PRO A 60 7.54 12.64 -5.27
N ARG A 61 7.60 11.94 -6.40
CA ARG A 61 7.98 10.53 -6.40
C ARG A 61 9.37 10.36 -5.80
N GLY A 62 9.48 9.49 -4.81
CA GLY A 62 10.77 9.12 -4.24
C GLY A 62 11.67 8.41 -5.26
N PRO A 63 12.98 8.37 -5.02
CA PRO A 63 13.92 7.69 -5.90
C PRO A 63 13.60 6.20 -5.98
N ARG A 64 13.96 5.59 -7.10
CA ARG A 64 13.91 4.14 -7.30
C ARG A 64 15.31 3.64 -7.62
N LEU A 65 15.59 2.44 -7.15
CA LEU A 65 16.87 1.78 -7.46
C LEU A 65 16.97 1.52 -8.96
N THR A 66 18.19 1.63 -9.50
CA THR A 66 18.45 1.32 -10.91
C THR A 66 18.40 -0.20 -11.15
N PHE A 67 18.28 -0.58 -12.41
CA PHE A 67 18.30 -2.00 -12.77
C PHE A 67 19.52 -2.73 -12.22
N ASP A 68 20.71 -2.15 -12.40
CA ASP A 68 21.98 -2.77 -12.01
C ASP A 68 22.16 -2.90 -10.49
N GLU A 69 21.43 -2.10 -9.69
CA GLU A 69 21.46 -2.20 -8.23
C GLU A 69 20.59 -3.35 -7.69
N VAL A 70 19.58 -3.78 -8.44
CA VAL A 70 18.57 -4.73 -7.92
C VAL A 70 18.44 -6.00 -8.73
N VAL A 71 19.04 -6.06 -9.92
CA VAL A 71 18.91 -7.22 -10.83
C VAL A 71 20.28 -7.73 -11.22
N GLN A 72 20.45 -9.04 -11.13
CA GLN A 72 21.60 -9.75 -11.66
C GLN A 72 21.10 -10.79 -12.65
N ILE A 73 21.62 -10.75 -13.87
CA ILE A 73 21.38 -11.80 -14.89
C ILE A 73 22.42 -12.89 -14.68
N ILE A 74 21.96 -14.07 -14.43
CA ILE A 74 22.79 -15.26 -14.19
C ILE A 74 22.73 -16.23 -15.37
#